data_3172efebecaa40a5241d6b8db5842b9d
#
_entry.id   3172efebecaa40a5241d6b8db5842b9d
#
_cell.length_a   1.000
_cell.length_b   1.000
_cell.length_c   1.000
_cell.angle_alpha   90.00
_cell.angle_beta   90.00
_cell.angle_gamma   90.00
#
_symmetry.space_group_name_H-M   'P 1'
#
loop_
_entity.id
_entity.type
_entity.pdbx_description
1 polymer ?
#
loop_
_entity_poly.entity_id
_entity_poly.type
_entity_poly.pdbx_seq_one_letter_code
_entity_poly.pdbx_strand_id
1 'polypeptide(L)'
;MEKQKGLAIITGASQGIGAVIAAGLATDGYRVVLIARSKQNLEKVHDEIMRSNKHVQEPIVLPLDITDCTKADTEIKDIHQKYGAVDILVNAAAMFMDGSLSEPVDNFRKIMEINVIAQYGILKTVTEIMKVQKNGYIFNVCLLYTSDAADD
;
A
#
# COMPACT_ATOMS: atom_id res chain seq x y z
N MET A 1 6.93 -5.02 27.48
CA MET A 1 5.83 -4.94 26.50
C MET A 1 6.18 -3.83 25.53
N GLU A 2 6.48 -4.17 24.28
CA GLU A 2 6.67 -3.15 23.25
C GLU A 2 5.34 -2.41 23.06
N LYS A 3 5.43 -1.08 23.04
CA LYS A 3 4.26 -0.20 22.90
C LYS A 3 3.66 -0.45 21.51
N GLN A 4 2.42 -0.91 21.46
CA GLN A 4 1.68 -1.00 20.20
C GLN A 4 1.71 0.38 19.53
N LYS A 5 2.23 0.43 18.31
CA LYS A 5 2.21 1.61 17.45
C LYS A 5 0.86 1.69 16.74
N GLY A 6 0.62 2.72 15.98
CA GLY A 6 -0.63 2.92 15.26
C GLY A 6 -0.79 2.06 14.01
N LEU A 7 -1.45 2.61 13.00
CA LEU A 7 -1.85 1.92 11.80
C LEU A 7 -0.94 2.27 10.62
N ALA A 8 -0.53 1.27 9.86
CA ALA A 8 0.19 1.46 8.59
C ALA A 8 -0.62 0.86 7.44
N ILE A 9 -0.95 1.66 6.44
CA ILE A 9 -1.68 1.24 5.23
C ILE A 9 -0.67 1.00 4.12
N ILE A 10 -0.71 -0.17 3.48
CA ILE A 10 0.21 -0.54 2.42
C ILE A 10 -0.58 -1.00 1.19
N THR A 11 -0.50 -0.25 0.09
CA THR A 11 -1.03 -0.69 -1.20
C THR A 11 -0.02 -1.58 -1.93
N GLY A 12 -0.49 -2.52 -2.75
CA GLY A 12 0.39 -3.48 -3.42
C GLY A 12 1.03 -4.50 -2.46
N ALA A 13 0.40 -4.76 -1.31
CA ALA A 13 0.95 -5.58 -0.24
C ALA A 13 0.91 -7.10 -0.50
N SER A 14 0.41 -7.56 -1.65
CA SER A 14 0.25 -9.00 -1.94
C SER A 14 1.52 -9.71 -2.38
N GLN A 15 2.60 -8.98 -2.67
CA GLN A 15 3.88 -9.51 -3.14
C GLN A 15 4.98 -8.43 -3.16
N GLY A 16 6.22 -8.86 -3.42
CA GLY A 16 7.35 -7.98 -3.70
C GLY A 16 7.61 -6.95 -2.59
N ILE A 17 7.94 -5.73 -3.00
CA ILE A 17 8.35 -4.64 -2.08
C ILE A 17 7.25 -4.33 -1.06
N GLY A 18 5.99 -4.27 -1.48
CA GLY A 18 4.88 -3.97 -0.58
C GLY A 18 4.72 -5.01 0.54
N ALA A 19 4.86 -6.30 0.22
CA ALA A 19 4.80 -7.38 1.21
C ALA A 19 5.97 -7.32 2.21
N VAL A 20 7.18 -7.05 1.72
CA VAL A 20 8.39 -6.92 2.58
C VAL A 20 8.27 -5.72 3.53
N ILE A 21 7.80 -4.58 3.02
CA ILE A 21 7.58 -3.38 3.85
C ILE A 21 6.50 -3.67 4.91
N ALA A 22 5.41 -4.34 4.53
CA ALA A 22 4.34 -4.70 5.46
C ALA A 22 4.86 -5.59 6.61
N ALA A 23 5.67 -6.60 6.30
CA ALA A 23 6.28 -7.48 7.29
C ALA A 23 7.24 -6.72 8.23
N GLY A 24 8.04 -5.80 7.70
CA GLY A 24 8.92 -4.94 8.49
C GLY A 24 8.14 -4.04 9.46
N LEU A 25 7.12 -3.33 8.96
CA LEU A 25 6.30 -2.45 9.79
C LEU A 25 5.51 -3.22 10.86
N ALA A 26 5.02 -4.43 10.55
CA ALA A 26 4.39 -5.30 11.53
C ALA A 26 5.38 -5.70 12.65
N THR A 27 6.62 -6.04 12.29
CA THR A 27 7.68 -6.36 13.25
C THR A 27 8.03 -5.15 14.13
N ASP A 28 7.97 -3.94 13.58
CA ASP A 28 8.17 -2.68 14.31
C ASP A 28 6.98 -2.29 15.21
N GLY A 29 5.93 -3.12 15.26
CA GLY A 29 4.79 -2.95 16.16
C GLY A 29 3.60 -2.17 15.58
N TYR A 30 3.59 -1.87 14.28
CA TYR A 30 2.41 -1.30 13.62
C TYR A 30 1.38 -2.39 13.31
N ARG A 31 0.10 -2.05 13.40
CA ARG A 31 -0.94 -2.84 12.74
C ARG A 31 -0.94 -2.49 11.25
N VAL A 32 -0.70 -3.47 10.40
CA VAL A 32 -0.62 -3.26 8.96
C VAL A 32 -1.94 -3.57 8.28
N VAL A 33 -2.35 -2.71 7.34
CA VAL A 33 -3.47 -2.93 6.41
C VAL A 33 -2.89 -3.34 5.07
N LEU A 34 -3.15 -4.56 4.66
CA LEU A 34 -2.65 -5.15 3.43
C LEU A 34 -3.67 -4.95 2.32
N ILE A 35 -3.40 -4.05 1.38
CA ILE A 35 -4.30 -3.72 0.27
C ILE A 35 -3.76 -4.26 -1.05
N ALA A 36 -4.53 -5.10 -1.72
CA ALA A 36 -4.33 -5.54 -3.11
C ALA A 36 -5.60 -6.23 -3.63
N ARG A 37 -5.65 -6.54 -4.94
CA ARG A 37 -6.81 -7.20 -5.55
C ARG A 37 -6.95 -8.67 -5.15
N SER A 38 -5.84 -9.39 -5.02
CA SER A 38 -5.83 -10.83 -4.76
C SER A 38 -5.95 -11.11 -3.26
N LYS A 39 -7.13 -11.49 -2.80
CA LYS A 39 -7.37 -11.94 -1.42
C LYS A 39 -6.43 -13.07 -1.02
N GLN A 40 -6.32 -14.09 -1.88
CA GLN A 40 -5.49 -15.27 -1.60
C GLN A 40 -4.01 -14.92 -1.37
N ASN A 41 -3.45 -13.98 -2.15
CA ASN A 41 -2.07 -13.58 -1.97
C ASN A 41 -1.88 -12.69 -0.73
N LEU A 42 -2.87 -11.85 -0.39
CA LEU A 42 -2.86 -11.09 0.86
C LEU A 42 -2.91 -12.01 2.08
N GLU A 43 -3.72 -13.07 2.04
CA GLU A 43 -3.81 -14.07 3.12
C GLU A 43 -2.47 -14.82 3.31
N LYS A 44 -1.73 -15.11 2.23
CA LYS A 44 -0.38 -15.67 2.35
C LYS A 44 0.57 -14.72 3.09
N VAL A 45 0.57 -13.44 2.73
CA VAL A 45 1.41 -12.42 3.39
C VAL A 45 0.99 -12.26 4.87
N HIS A 46 -0.32 -12.24 5.15
CA HIS A 46 -0.84 -12.25 6.52
C HIS A 46 -0.27 -13.42 7.33
N ASP A 47 -0.36 -14.63 6.80
CA ASP A 47 0.10 -15.85 7.48
C ASP A 47 1.62 -15.86 7.67
N GLU A 48 2.38 -15.31 6.72
CA GLU A 48 3.84 -15.14 6.84
C GLU A 48 4.19 -14.17 7.97
N ILE A 49 3.50 -13.04 8.06
CA ILE A 49 3.69 -12.06 9.14
C ILE A 49 3.37 -12.70 10.50
N MET A 50 2.22 -13.37 10.61
CA MET A 50 1.79 -14.02 11.86
C MET A 50 2.73 -15.14 12.31
N ARG A 51 3.38 -15.84 11.37
CA ARG A 51 4.37 -16.89 11.68
C ARG A 51 5.73 -16.34 12.07
N SER A 52 6.12 -15.18 11.53
CA SER A 52 7.45 -14.60 11.75
C SER A 52 7.66 -14.09 13.16
N ASN A 53 6.61 -13.57 13.81
CA ASN A 53 6.69 -13.01 15.15
C ASN A 53 5.35 -13.16 15.89
N LYS A 54 5.37 -13.83 17.03
CA LYS A 54 4.17 -14.08 17.87
C LYS A 54 3.61 -12.81 18.55
N HIS A 55 4.33 -11.72 18.51
CA HIS A 55 3.94 -10.47 19.19
C HIS A 55 3.47 -9.38 18.22
N VAL A 56 3.35 -9.66 16.93
CA VAL A 56 2.81 -8.70 15.96
C VAL A 56 1.31 -8.50 16.16
N GLN A 57 0.84 -7.32 15.88
CA GLN A 57 -0.59 -7.07 15.74
C GLN A 57 -1.13 -7.79 14.51
N GLU A 58 -2.29 -8.42 14.62
CA GLU A 58 -2.92 -9.12 13.50
C GLU A 58 -3.13 -8.17 12.31
N PRO A 59 -2.57 -8.49 11.12
CA PRO A 59 -2.75 -7.69 9.93
C PRO A 59 -4.20 -7.64 9.47
N ILE A 60 -4.61 -6.54 8.87
CA ILE A 60 -5.93 -6.38 8.25
C ILE A 60 -5.79 -6.70 6.77
N VAL A 61 -6.45 -7.74 6.31
CA VAL A 61 -6.51 -8.12 4.89
C VAL A 61 -7.65 -7.38 4.22
N LEU A 62 -7.34 -6.49 3.28
CA LEU A 62 -8.32 -5.70 2.53
C LEU A 62 -8.18 -5.98 1.01
N PRO A 63 -8.97 -6.93 0.47
CA PRO A 63 -9.03 -7.16 -0.96
C PRO A 63 -9.73 -6.00 -1.66
N LEU A 64 -8.97 -5.15 -2.33
CA LEU A 64 -9.46 -3.93 -2.94
C LEU A 64 -8.72 -3.65 -4.25
N ASP A 65 -9.48 -3.31 -5.30
CA ASP A 65 -8.93 -2.64 -6.47
C ASP A 65 -8.89 -1.14 -6.19
N ILE A 66 -7.69 -0.57 -6.12
CA ILE A 66 -7.49 0.84 -5.80
C ILE A 66 -8.00 1.79 -6.88
N THR A 67 -8.30 1.29 -8.10
CA THR A 67 -8.91 2.08 -9.18
C THR A 67 -10.38 2.39 -8.89
N ASP A 68 -11.04 1.63 -8.03
CA ASP A 68 -12.33 2.01 -7.45
C ASP A 68 -12.12 3.02 -6.31
N CYS A 69 -11.86 4.26 -6.69
CA CYS A 69 -11.53 5.34 -5.75
C CYS A 69 -12.64 5.57 -4.71
N THR A 70 -13.90 5.37 -5.07
CA THR A 70 -15.03 5.54 -4.14
C THR A 70 -15.02 4.48 -3.06
N LYS A 71 -14.84 3.23 -3.46
CA LYS A 71 -14.74 2.12 -2.52
C LYS A 71 -13.49 2.25 -1.66
N ALA A 72 -12.37 2.62 -2.26
CA ALA A 72 -11.11 2.83 -1.53
C ALA A 72 -11.24 3.92 -0.45
N ASP A 73 -11.88 5.04 -0.77
CA ASP A 73 -12.16 6.12 0.18
C ASP A 73 -13.01 5.62 1.36
N THR A 74 -14.08 4.89 1.08
CA THR A 74 -14.98 4.34 2.11
C THR A 74 -14.25 3.36 3.02
N GLU A 75 -13.58 2.36 2.45
CA GLU A 75 -12.90 1.31 3.21
C GLU A 75 -11.76 1.88 4.09
N ILE A 76 -11.01 2.86 3.61
CA ILE A 76 -9.95 3.52 4.39
C ILE A 76 -10.55 4.30 5.57
N LYS A 77 -11.64 5.02 5.36
CA LYS A 77 -12.34 5.76 6.42
C LYS A 77 -12.91 4.81 7.48
N ASP A 78 -13.50 3.69 7.07
CA ASP A 78 -14.03 2.67 7.98
C ASP A 78 -12.91 2.04 8.82
N ILE A 79 -11.76 1.76 8.21
CA ILE A 79 -10.58 1.26 8.91
C ILE A 79 -10.08 2.30 9.92
N HIS A 80 -9.96 3.57 9.52
CA HIS A 80 -9.58 4.65 10.43
C HIS A 80 -10.55 4.78 11.60
N GLN A 81 -11.86 4.74 11.35
CA GLN A 81 -12.88 4.81 12.39
C GLN A 81 -12.79 3.64 13.36
N LYS A 82 -12.52 2.44 12.88
CA LYS A 82 -12.47 1.20 13.68
C LYS A 82 -11.17 1.04 14.47
N TYR A 83 -10.04 1.41 13.88
CA TYR A 83 -8.72 1.08 14.42
C TYR A 83 -7.90 2.29 14.86
N GLY A 84 -8.37 3.49 14.60
CA GLY A 84 -7.74 4.72 15.08
C GLY A 84 -6.82 5.39 14.06
N ALA A 85 -5.81 6.10 14.57
CA ALA A 85 -4.94 6.95 13.77
C ALA A 85 -4.17 6.19 12.70
N VAL A 86 -4.09 6.77 11.48
CA VAL A 86 -3.26 6.27 10.38
C VAL A 86 -1.91 6.99 10.44
N ASP A 87 -0.86 6.29 10.86
CA ASP A 87 0.47 6.88 11.04
C ASP A 87 1.33 6.79 9.79
N ILE A 88 1.14 5.73 9.01
CA ILE A 88 1.93 5.47 7.80
C ILE A 88 1.02 5.08 6.63
N LEU A 89 1.29 5.70 5.48
CA LEU A 89 0.81 5.24 4.17
C LEU A 89 2.03 4.85 3.32
N VAL A 90 2.00 3.65 2.76
CA VAL A 90 2.95 3.19 1.75
C VAL A 90 2.22 2.91 0.45
N ASN A 91 2.42 3.74 -0.55
CA ASN A 91 1.94 3.54 -1.90
C ASN A 91 2.95 2.70 -2.68
N ALA A 92 2.73 1.37 -2.71
CA ALA A 92 3.58 0.41 -3.42
C ALA A 92 2.84 -0.36 -4.52
N ALA A 93 1.53 -0.12 -4.70
CA ALA A 93 0.80 -0.69 -5.83
C ALA A 93 1.28 -0.04 -7.13
N ALA A 94 1.67 -0.85 -8.09
CA ALA A 94 2.08 -0.37 -9.41
C ALA A 94 1.75 -1.40 -10.50
N MET A 95 1.56 -0.89 -11.70
CA MET A 95 1.55 -1.67 -12.93
C MET A 95 2.78 -1.27 -13.74
N PHE A 96 3.53 -2.26 -14.20
CA PHE A 96 4.68 -2.08 -15.06
C PHE A 96 4.34 -2.44 -16.51
N MET A 97 5.02 -1.82 -17.46
CA MET A 97 4.93 -2.09 -18.89
C MET A 97 6.34 -2.04 -19.49
N ASP A 98 6.61 -2.88 -20.46
CA ASP A 98 7.94 -3.00 -21.09
C ASP A 98 8.39 -1.78 -21.94
N GLY A 99 7.61 -0.71 -21.96
CA GLY A 99 8.05 0.60 -22.46
C GLY A 99 8.21 0.74 -23.99
N SER A 100 7.68 -0.21 -24.78
CA SER A 100 7.67 -0.09 -26.23
C SER A 100 6.68 0.97 -26.71
N LEU A 101 7.10 1.84 -27.66
CA LEU A 101 6.19 2.77 -28.32
C LEU A 101 5.13 2.08 -29.20
N SER A 102 5.24 0.77 -29.42
CA SER A 102 4.23 -0.04 -30.09
C SER A 102 3.10 -0.52 -29.20
N GLU A 103 3.17 -0.26 -27.89
CA GLU A 103 2.12 -0.62 -26.95
C GLU A 103 0.81 0.13 -27.23
N PRO A 104 -0.36 -0.56 -27.14
CA PRO A 104 -1.64 0.09 -27.29
C PRO A 104 -1.85 1.22 -26.26
N VAL A 105 -2.45 2.33 -26.70
CA VAL A 105 -2.78 3.48 -25.83
C VAL A 105 -3.59 3.06 -24.61
N ASP A 106 -4.42 2.02 -24.72
CA ASP A 106 -5.21 1.52 -23.58
C ASP A 106 -4.35 0.90 -22.48
N ASN A 107 -3.20 0.32 -22.81
CA ASN A 107 -2.26 -0.15 -21.79
C ASN A 107 -1.62 1.04 -21.07
N PHE A 108 -1.27 2.09 -21.79
CA PHE A 108 -0.78 3.34 -21.19
C PHE A 108 -1.84 3.97 -20.26
N ARG A 109 -3.11 4.00 -20.69
CA ARG A 109 -4.22 4.48 -19.84
C ARG A 109 -4.32 3.70 -18.52
N LYS A 110 -4.22 2.36 -18.57
CA LYS A 110 -4.25 1.51 -17.38
C LYS A 110 -3.11 1.82 -16.42
N ILE A 111 -1.91 2.07 -16.96
CA ILE A 111 -0.76 2.46 -16.15
C ILE A 111 -1.02 3.79 -15.44
N MET A 112 -1.48 4.79 -16.17
CA MET A 112 -1.81 6.10 -15.59
C MET A 112 -2.92 5.96 -14.55
N GLU A 113 -3.92 5.14 -14.80
CA GLU A 113 -5.01 4.87 -13.87
C GLU A 113 -4.51 4.27 -12.55
N ILE A 114 -3.66 3.24 -12.63
CA ILE A 114 -3.17 2.56 -11.42
C ILE A 114 -2.07 3.37 -10.73
N ASN A 115 -1.05 3.81 -11.49
CA ASN A 115 0.15 4.39 -10.90
C ASN A 115 0.00 5.86 -10.51
N VAL A 116 -0.99 6.56 -11.05
CA VAL A 116 -1.18 7.99 -10.80
C VAL A 116 -2.56 8.26 -10.19
N ILE A 117 -3.64 7.97 -10.91
CA ILE A 117 -5.00 8.40 -10.51
C ILE A 117 -5.45 7.69 -9.23
N ALA A 118 -5.35 6.36 -9.20
CA ALA A 118 -5.74 5.56 -8.03
C ALA A 118 -4.86 5.88 -6.81
N GLN A 119 -3.56 6.04 -7.01
CA GLN A 119 -2.63 6.46 -5.94
C GLN A 119 -3.00 7.83 -5.39
N TYR A 120 -3.34 8.78 -6.26
CA TYR A 120 -3.80 10.10 -5.84
C TYR A 120 -5.10 10.03 -5.01
N GLY A 121 -6.05 9.15 -5.38
CA GLY A 121 -7.26 8.91 -4.61
C GLY A 121 -6.96 8.47 -3.17
N ILE A 122 -6.13 7.44 -3.01
CA ILE A 122 -5.66 6.95 -1.70
C ILE A 122 -4.96 8.07 -0.90
N LEU A 123 -4.02 8.76 -1.58
CA LEU A 123 -3.25 9.86 -0.98
C LEU A 123 -4.17 10.95 -0.43
N LYS A 124 -5.18 11.35 -1.19
CA LYS A 124 -6.15 12.37 -0.80
C LYS A 124 -6.87 11.96 0.49
N THR A 125 -7.47 10.78 0.53
CA THR A 125 -8.21 10.28 1.70
C THR A 125 -7.32 10.23 2.95
N VAL A 126 -6.14 9.62 2.83
CA VAL A 126 -5.23 9.47 3.98
C VAL A 126 -4.67 10.84 4.43
N THR A 127 -4.38 11.75 3.50
CA THR A 127 -3.90 13.09 3.85
C THR A 127 -4.97 13.88 4.63
N GLU A 128 -6.25 13.76 4.28
CA GLU A 128 -7.34 14.38 5.03
C GLU A 128 -7.39 13.86 6.48
N ILE A 129 -7.23 12.55 6.68
CA ILE A 129 -7.14 11.94 8.01
C ILE A 129 -5.92 12.46 8.77
N MET A 130 -4.73 12.41 8.16
CA MET A 130 -3.48 12.84 8.79
C MET A 130 -3.45 14.33 9.14
N LYS A 131 -4.11 15.19 8.34
CA LYS A 131 -4.26 16.62 8.66
C LYS A 131 -5.04 16.85 9.96
N VAL A 132 -6.13 16.11 10.16
CA VAL A 132 -6.94 16.21 11.39
C VAL A 132 -6.16 15.71 12.60
N GLN A 133 -5.44 14.62 12.48
CA GLN A 133 -4.61 14.07 13.56
C GLN A 133 -3.26 14.81 13.76
N LYS A 134 -2.88 15.70 12.84
CA LYS A 134 -1.63 16.50 12.86
C LYS A 134 -0.35 15.64 12.91
N ASN A 135 -0.42 14.43 12.42
CA ASN A 135 0.68 13.48 12.37
C ASN A 135 0.47 12.46 11.24
N GLY A 136 1.57 11.99 10.64
CA GLY A 136 1.58 10.91 9.66
C GLY A 136 2.75 10.99 8.70
N TYR A 137 3.09 9.86 8.10
CA TYR A 137 4.14 9.72 7.11
C TYR A 137 3.61 9.05 5.86
N ILE A 138 3.98 9.56 4.69
CA ILE A 138 3.56 9.05 3.40
C ILE A 138 4.81 8.68 2.59
N PHE A 139 4.87 7.45 2.12
CA PHE A 139 5.93 6.92 1.28
C PHE A 139 5.36 6.49 -0.07
N ASN A 140 5.88 7.06 -1.14
CA ASN A 140 5.57 6.63 -2.50
C ASN A 140 6.76 5.80 -3.02
N VAL A 141 6.50 4.53 -3.33
CA VAL A 141 7.51 3.65 -3.91
C VAL A 141 7.56 3.94 -5.41
N CYS A 142 8.69 4.52 -5.85
CA CYS A 142 8.95 4.79 -7.25
C CYS A 142 9.76 3.67 -7.89
N LEU A 143 9.75 3.61 -9.22
CA LEU A 143 10.62 2.71 -9.98
C LEU A 143 12.08 3.10 -9.75
N LEU A 144 12.91 2.11 -9.46
CA LEU A 144 14.36 2.27 -9.44
C LEU A 144 14.85 2.10 -10.88
N TYR A 145 15.35 3.18 -11.48
CA TYR A 145 16.10 3.08 -12.72
C TYR A 145 17.51 2.58 -12.38
N THR A 146 17.78 1.33 -12.71
CA THR A 146 19.11 0.71 -12.49
C THR A 146 20.02 0.81 -13.70
N SER A 147 19.56 1.35 -14.83
CA SER A 147 20.40 1.67 -15.97
C SER A 147 21.01 3.06 -15.75
N ASP A 148 22.32 3.10 -15.65
CA ASP A 148 23.07 4.35 -15.73
C ASP A 148 22.90 4.88 -17.17
N ALA A 149 22.29 6.07 -17.30
CA ALA A 149 22.11 6.74 -18.60
C ALA A 149 23.47 7.21 -19.21
N ALA A 150 24.58 6.83 -18.60
CA ALA A 150 25.93 7.13 -19.04
C ALA A 150 26.57 6.00 -19.87
N ASP A 151 25.90 4.87 -20.05
CA ASP A 151 26.42 3.71 -20.80
C ASP A 151 25.88 3.60 -22.25
N ASP A 152 25.22 4.66 -22.79
CA ASP A 152 24.84 4.76 -24.22
C ASP A 152 25.74 5.72 -25.00
#